data_5cc82b603d4d0c5b18d6cf4d8d2b90fa
#
_entry.id   5cc82b603d4d0c5b18d6cf4d8d2b90fa
#
_cell.length_a   1.000
_cell.length_b   1.000
_cell.length_c   1.000
_cell.angle_alpha   90.00
_cell.angle_beta   90.00
_cell.angle_gamma   90.00
#
_symmetry.space_group_name_H-M   'P 1'
#
loop_
_entity.id
_entity.type
_entity.pdbx_description
1 polymer ?
#
loop_
_entity_poly.entity_id
_entity_poly.type
_entity_poly.pdbx_seq_one_letter_code
_entity_poly.pdbx_strand_id
1 'polypeptide(L)'
;MEGIKQKIMIFCLLVVSINGSAQGYKLPDYTTFTLPNGLTISLMEQRDVPTISVSVILSAGAIYDYDKAGLASLTATALKHGAKNFPKTKLDEELDFIGANVDTYATKEFSGITSNFASKDKVKVLEIIKEIMLNPSFDAAEFEKEKSRLLVSLEQQQESPRSVISPYFDTLLFGSHVYGNVINGSITTVKKLSVQDVKEFYNSNYKPNGAAICIVGDFVTKEMKVTLTKLFSGWEKSSVEKENLASKPIANPTENRVLLVNKEDAKETTFFIGSLGISRNNPDFVAIEVVNTLFGGRFTSMLNDELRVNSGLTYGAGSRFRTLKNGGSFYISTFTASKTTEAAIDKTLEVMKKLHSNGIDQKSLNSAKNYVKGQFPPGYETNQQLASLLSQMYWYNFDKSFIDNFEKNVDSLDLAKANQIIAKYFPKDKLQFVLIGKSADIKKVAEKYGKVTEVQIKDDIKNK
;
A
#
# COMPACT_ATOMS: atom_id res chain seq x y z
N MET A 1 -3.42 83.77 13.37
CA MET A 1 -2.74 82.68 12.67
C MET A 1 -3.06 81.41 13.41
N GLU A 2 -3.97 80.63 12.82
CA GLU A 2 -4.59 79.46 13.39
C GLU A 2 -3.69 78.23 13.30
N GLY A 3 -3.48 77.61 14.46
CA GLY A 3 -2.75 76.34 14.53
C GLY A 3 -3.65 75.11 14.27
N ILE A 4 -3.34 74.40 13.26
CA ILE A 4 -4.01 73.16 12.87
C ILE A 4 -3.73 72.08 13.91
N LYS A 5 -4.74 71.69 14.66
CA LYS A 5 -4.71 70.54 15.57
C LYS A 5 -4.86 69.28 14.74
N GLN A 6 -3.75 68.59 14.49
CA GLN A 6 -3.75 67.24 13.93
C GLN A 6 -4.34 66.24 14.98
N LYS A 7 -5.51 65.74 14.68
CA LYS A 7 -6.07 64.58 15.43
C LYS A 7 -5.39 63.28 14.96
N ILE A 8 -4.53 62.75 15.80
CA ILE A 8 -4.01 61.40 15.63
C ILE A 8 -5.13 60.43 16.03
N MET A 9 -5.71 59.79 15.04
CA MET A 9 -6.69 58.71 15.23
C MET A 9 -5.93 57.41 15.47
N ILE A 10 -5.79 57.00 16.72
CA ILE A 10 -5.24 55.71 17.09
C ILE A 10 -6.26 54.63 16.69
N PHE A 11 -6.00 53.92 15.64
CA PHE A 11 -6.75 52.75 15.23
C PHE A 11 -6.25 51.58 16.10
N CYS A 12 -6.97 51.29 17.20
CA CYS A 12 -6.75 50.06 17.94
C CYS A 12 -7.20 48.87 17.10
N LEU A 13 -6.28 48.20 16.47
CA LEU A 13 -6.48 46.87 15.92
C LEU A 13 -6.69 45.89 17.10
N LEU A 14 -7.93 45.62 17.39
CA LEU A 14 -8.33 44.47 18.24
C LEU A 14 -7.95 43.19 17.44
N VAL A 15 -6.76 42.67 17.71
CA VAL A 15 -6.41 41.31 17.32
C VAL A 15 -7.24 40.39 18.21
N VAL A 16 -8.43 40.02 17.74
CA VAL A 16 -9.17 38.92 18.30
C VAL A 16 -8.35 37.67 18.02
N SER A 17 -7.57 37.25 19.00
CA SER A 17 -6.95 35.91 18.98
C SER A 17 -8.10 34.92 19.04
N ILE A 18 -8.58 34.50 17.85
CA ILE A 18 -9.39 33.31 17.74
C ILE A 18 -8.46 32.17 18.13
N ASN A 19 -8.51 31.78 19.41
CA ASN A 19 -8.04 30.48 19.84
C ASN A 19 -8.97 29.43 19.22
N GLY A 20 -8.92 29.28 17.89
CA GLY A 20 -9.42 28.11 17.22
C GLY A 20 -8.50 26.99 17.67
N SER A 21 -8.90 26.23 18.68
CA SER A 21 -8.39 24.88 18.84
C SER A 21 -8.59 24.24 17.48
N ALA A 22 -7.51 23.96 16.75
CA ALA A 22 -7.60 23.25 15.49
C ALA A 22 -8.33 21.94 15.82
N GLN A 23 -9.59 21.87 15.43
CA GLN A 23 -10.39 20.68 15.66
C GLN A 23 -9.76 19.59 14.78
N GLY A 24 -9.26 18.53 15.42
CA GLY A 24 -8.59 17.46 14.71
C GLY A 24 -9.49 16.92 13.58
N TYR A 25 -8.87 16.38 12.53
CA TYR A 25 -9.61 15.84 11.39
C TYR A 25 -10.68 14.84 11.84
N LYS A 26 -11.87 14.99 11.30
CA LYS A 26 -13.00 14.10 11.52
C LYS A 26 -13.48 13.53 10.19
N LEU A 27 -13.66 12.22 10.16
CA LEU A 27 -14.20 11.56 8.97
C LEU A 27 -15.65 12.02 8.75
N PRO A 28 -16.02 12.50 7.56
CA PRO A 28 -17.40 12.82 7.24
C PRO A 28 -18.35 11.63 7.47
N ASP A 29 -19.64 11.93 7.66
CA ASP A 29 -20.63 10.88 7.87
C ASP A 29 -20.84 10.05 6.60
N TYR A 30 -21.04 8.75 6.78
CA TYR A 30 -21.30 7.81 5.72
C TYR A 30 -22.30 6.74 6.15
N THR A 31 -22.95 6.13 5.17
CA THR A 31 -23.92 5.06 5.38
C THR A 31 -23.35 3.76 4.86
N THR A 32 -23.39 2.70 5.67
CA THR A 32 -23.00 1.35 5.25
C THR A 32 -24.21 0.42 5.34
N PHE A 33 -24.38 -0.43 4.32
CA PHE A 33 -25.40 -1.48 4.32
C PHE A 33 -24.89 -2.69 3.53
N THR A 34 -25.47 -3.86 3.80
CA THR A 34 -25.12 -5.11 3.13
C THR A 34 -26.32 -5.64 2.35
N LEU A 35 -26.12 -6.02 1.09
CA LEU A 35 -27.14 -6.67 0.28
C LEU A 35 -27.34 -8.14 0.70
N PRO A 36 -28.49 -8.76 0.38
CA PRO A 36 -28.77 -10.17 0.71
C PRO A 36 -27.72 -11.16 0.17
N ASN A 37 -27.02 -10.81 -0.90
CA ASN A 37 -25.94 -11.61 -1.48
C ASN A 37 -24.58 -11.41 -0.76
N GLY A 38 -24.50 -10.60 0.29
CA GLY A 38 -23.31 -10.39 1.11
C GLY A 38 -22.42 -9.23 0.64
N LEU A 39 -22.77 -8.52 -0.44
CA LEU A 39 -22.02 -7.32 -0.87
C LEU A 39 -22.24 -6.19 0.12
N THR A 40 -21.16 -5.65 0.67
CA THR A 40 -21.19 -4.46 1.51
C THR A 40 -21.03 -3.20 0.67
N ILE A 41 -21.84 -2.18 0.93
CA ILE A 41 -21.83 -0.90 0.22
C ILE A 41 -21.70 0.22 1.24
N SER A 42 -20.72 1.10 1.04
CA SER A 42 -20.51 2.31 1.86
C SER A 42 -20.68 3.56 0.99
N LEU A 43 -21.50 4.50 1.41
CA LEU A 43 -21.86 5.73 0.70
C LEU A 43 -21.53 6.94 1.54
N MET A 44 -20.71 7.85 1.02
CA MET A 44 -20.37 9.13 1.64
C MET A 44 -20.71 10.27 0.67
N GLU A 45 -21.68 11.06 1.04
CA GLU A 45 -22.15 12.19 0.23
C GLU A 45 -21.23 13.40 0.45
N GLN A 46 -20.59 13.90 -0.63
CA GLN A 46 -19.70 15.06 -0.66
C GLN A 46 -20.03 15.89 -1.87
N ARG A 47 -20.62 17.08 -1.68
CA ARG A 47 -21.18 17.90 -2.77
C ARG A 47 -20.31 19.10 -3.17
N ASP A 48 -19.13 19.24 -2.57
CA ASP A 48 -18.26 20.40 -2.80
C ASP A 48 -17.71 20.43 -4.24
N VAL A 49 -17.55 19.25 -4.85
CA VAL A 49 -17.11 19.10 -6.24
C VAL A 49 -18.05 18.13 -6.95
N PRO A 50 -18.51 18.43 -8.19
CA PRO A 50 -19.48 17.61 -8.93
C PRO A 50 -18.81 16.34 -9.53
N THR A 51 -18.13 15.57 -8.68
CA THR A 51 -17.46 14.31 -9.04
C THR A 51 -17.87 13.18 -8.11
N ILE A 52 -17.73 11.96 -8.61
CA ILE A 52 -17.93 10.73 -7.86
C ILE A 52 -16.68 9.87 -7.98
N SER A 53 -16.22 9.35 -6.87
CA SER A 53 -15.15 8.35 -6.83
C SER A 53 -15.70 7.02 -6.31
N VAL A 54 -15.29 5.95 -6.96
CA VAL A 54 -15.65 4.57 -6.61
C VAL A 54 -14.38 3.81 -6.24
N SER A 55 -14.45 3.04 -5.16
CA SER A 55 -13.43 2.07 -4.79
C SER A 55 -14.12 0.74 -4.49
N VAL A 56 -13.78 -0.28 -5.26
CA VAL A 56 -14.23 -1.66 -5.06
C VAL A 56 -13.09 -2.47 -4.49
N ILE A 57 -13.38 -3.34 -3.54
CA ILE A 57 -12.43 -4.31 -3.00
C ILE A 57 -13.05 -5.69 -3.04
N LEU A 58 -12.25 -6.68 -3.47
CA LEU A 58 -12.67 -8.05 -3.71
C LEU A 58 -11.64 -9.00 -3.06
N SER A 59 -12.10 -10.01 -2.36
CA SER A 59 -11.21 -11.03 -1.77
C SER A 59 -10.59 -11.93 -2.86
N ALA A 60 -9.74 -11.35 -3.72
CA ALA A 60 -9.18 -11.97 -4.92
C ALA A 60 -7.70 -11.58 -5.13
N GLY A 61 -6.91 -11.56 -4.07
CA GLY A 61 -5.49 -11.20 -4.13
C GLY A 61 -4.57 -12.37 -4.47
N ALA A 62 -3.28 -12.07 -4.61
CA ALA A 62 -2.23 -13.03 -4.97
C ALA A 62 -2.05 -14.16 -3.93
N ILE A 63 -2.58 -14.04 -2.72
CA ILE A 63 -2.65 -15.14 -1.75
C ILE A 63 -3.43 -16.37 -2.27
N TYR A 64 -4.24 -16.20 -3.30
CA TYR A 64 -5.02 -17.26 -3.96
C TYR A 64 -4.43 -17.71 -5.30
N ASP A 65 -3.23 -17.27 -5.65
CA ASP A 65 -2.56 -17.69 -6.88
C ASP A 65 -2.03 -19.14 -6.83
N TYR A 66 -1.84 -19.67 -5.62
CA TYR A 66 -1.22 -20.98 -5.39
C TYR A 66 0.14 -21.09 -6.13
N ASP A 67 0.26 -22.01 -7.08
CA ASP A 67 1.44 -22.21 -7.93
C ASP A 67 1.44 -21.35 -9.21
N LYS A 68 0.38 -20.55 -9.43
CA LYS A 68 0.14 -19.72 -10.61
C LYS A 68 0.44 -18.23 -10.32
N ALA A 69 1.58 -17.93 -9.70
CA ALA A 69 1.94 -16.55 -9.33
C ALA A 69 1.78 -15.58 -10.52
N GLY A 70 1.09 -14.45 -10.28
CA GLY A 70 0.69 -13.47 -11.28
C GLY A 70 -0.75 -13.58 -11.77
N LEU A 71 -1.46 -14.65 -11.39
CA LEU A 71 -2.82 -14.91 -11.87
C LEU A 71 -3.82 -13.87 -11.37
N ALA A 72 -3.78 -13.48 -10.09
CA ALA A 72 -4.63 -12.43 -9.55
C ALA A 72 -4.41 -11.09 -10.29
N SER A 73 -3.16 -10.74 -10.57
CA SER A 73 -2.78 -9.51 -11.30
C SER A 73 -3.33 -9.51 -12.72
N LEU A 74 -3.10 -10.59 -13.48
CA LEU A 74 -3.62 -10.72 -14.85
C LEU A 74 -5.16 -10.79 -14.87
N THR A 75 -5.79 -11.43 -13.88
CA THR A 75 -7.26 -11.47 -13.78
C THR A 75 -7.83 -10.08 -13.54
N ALA A 76 -7.25 -9.31 -12.63
CA ALA A 76 -7.68 -7.94 -12.37
C ALA A 76 -7.55 -7.07 -13.63
N THR A 77 -6.42 -7.14 -14.35
CA THR A 77 -6.21 -6.40 -15.60
C THR A 77 -7.18 -6.84 -16.69
N ALA A 78 -7.47 -8.14 -16.78
CA ALA A 78 -8.35 -8.72 -17.80
C ALA A 78 -9.80 -8.25 -17.69
N LEU A 79 -10.26 -7.73 -16.56
CA LEU A 79 -11.59 -7.10 -16.43
C LEU A 79 -11.77 -5.94 -17.43
N LYS A 80 -10.68 -5.26 -17.81
CA LYS A 80 -10.68 -4.13 -18.75
C LYS A 80 -10.58 -4.58 -20.22
N HIS A 81 -10.50 -5.87 -20.50
CA HIS A 81 -10.48 -6.39 -21.88
C HIS A 81 -11.85 -6.44 -22.55
N GLY A 82 -12.84 -5.79 -21.96
CA GLY A 82 -14.22 -5.72 -22.42
C GLY A 82 -15.17 -6.55 -21.57
N ALA A 83 -16.45 -6.28 -21.76
CA ALA A 83 -17.56 -6.97 -21.12
C ALA A 83 -18.65 -7.28 -22.14
N LYS A 84 -19.62 -8.09 -21.76
CA LYS A 84 -20.72 -8.54 -22.64
C LYS A 84 -21.37 -7.40 -23.45
N ASN A 85 -21.66 -6.26 -22.78
CA ASN A 85 -22.34 -5.12 -23.41
C ASN A 85 -21.35 -4.01 -23.83
N PHE A 86 -20.09 -4.13 -23.48
CA PHE A 86 -19.02 -3.18 -23.78
C PHE A 86 -17.76 -3.93 -24.27
N PRO A 87 -17.72 -4.31 -25.59
CA PRO A 87 -16.48 -4.77 -26.20
C PRO A 87 -15.34 -3.77 -25.95
N LYS A 88 -14.08 -4.22 -25.90
CA LYS A 88 -12.91 -3.41 -25.49
C LYS A 88 -12.87 -2.03 -26.13
N THR A 89 -13.00 -1.95 -27.46
CA THR A 89 -12.98 -0.67 -28.18
C THR A 89 -14.10 0.27 -27.71
N LYS A 90 -15.34 -0.26 -27.63
CA LYS A 90 -16.48 0.53 -27.14
C LYS A 90 -16.32 0.96 -25.70
N LEU A 91 -15.73 0.10 -24.84
CA LEU A 91 -15.46 0.43 -23.45
C LEU A 91 -14.51 1.63 -23.34
N ASP A 92 -13.41 1.60 -24.10
CA ASP A 92 -12.43 2.67 -24.11
C ASP A 92 -13.04 3.97 -24.67
N GLU A 93 -13.73 3.91 -25.82
CA GLU A 93 -14.40 5.07 -26.44
C GLU A 93 -15.41 5.74 -25.49
N GLU A 94 -16.23 4.95 -24.78
CA GLU A 94 -17.22 5.48 -23.85
C GLU A 94 -16.55 6.14 -22.63
N LEU A 95 -15.50 5.54 -22.06
CA LEU A 95 -14.76 6.11 -20.94
C LEU A 95 -14.02 7.39 -21.34
N ASP A 96 -13.35 7.38 -22.50
CA ASP A 96 -12.65 8.55 -23.03
C ASP A 96 -13.60 9.70 -23.34
N PHE A 97 -14.77 9.40 -23.96
CA PHE A 97 -15.77 10.42 -24.28
C PHE A 97 -16.30 11.17 -23.06
N ILE A 98 -16.51 10.47 -21.94
CA ILE A 98 -17.02 11.08 -20.71
C ILE A 98 -15.91 11.55 -19.77
N GLY A 99 -14.64 11.31 -20.10
CA GLY A 99 -13.50 11.65 -19.26
C GLY A 99 -13.48 10.88 -17.93
N ALA A 100 -13.99 9.64 -17.93
CA ALA A 100 -13.94 8.77 -16.76
C ALA A 100 -12.77 7.81 -16.84
N ASN A 101 -12.14 7.53 -15.70
CA ASN A 101 -11.18 6.44 -15.60
C ASN A 101 -11.78 5.24 -14.87
N VAL A 102 -11.37 4.05 -15.27
CA VAL A 102 -11.60 2.80 -14.53
C VAL A 102 -10.30 2.04 -14.49
N ASP A 103 -9.72 1.92 -13.30
CA ASP A 103 -8.48 1.20 -13.07
C ASP A 103 -8.71 -0.04 -12.25
N THR A 104 -7.99 -1.11 -12.60
CA THR A 104 -8.08 -2.40 -11.92
C THR A 104 -6.69 -2.82 -11.46
N TYR A 105 -6.60 -3.44 -10.30
CA TYR A 105 -5.32 -3.86 -9.72
C TYR A 105 -5.50 -5.07 -8.80
N ALA A 106 -4.42 -5.77 -8.55
CA ALA A 106 -4.33 -6.76 -7.50
C ALA A 106 -3.25 -6.41 -6.49
N THR A 107 -3.48 -6.82 -5.25
CA THR A 107 -2.52 -6.77 -4.16
C THR A 107 -2.22 -8.19 -3.67
N LYS A 108 -1.47 -8.31 -2.59
CA LYS A 108 -1.32 -9.63 -1.96
C LYS A 108 -2.65 -10.23 -1.50
N GLU A 109 -3.53 -9.41 -0.91
CA GLU A 109 -4.72 -9.91 -0.21
C GLU A 109 -6.03 -9.72 -0.99
N PHE A 110 -6.11 -8.73 -1.84
CA PHE A 110 -7.34 -8.37 -2.56
C PHE A 110 -7.06 -7.83 -3.95
N SER A 111 -8.07 -7.89 -4.81
CA SER A 111 -8.13 -7.11 -6.05
C SER A 111 -9.04 -5.91 -5.85
N GLY A 112 -8.79 -4.84 -6.60
CA GLY A 112 -9.57 -3.61 -6.52
C GLY A 112 -9.92 -3.03 -7.88
N ILE A 113 -10.96 -2.21 -7.87
CA ILE A 113 -11.35 -1.35 -8.98
C ILE A 113 -11.48 0.06 -8.43
N THR A 114 -10.89 1.04 -9.10
CA THR A 114 -11.08 2.45 -8.79
C THR A 114 -11.59 3.19 -9.99
N SER A 115 -12.44 4.20 -9.75
CA SER A 115 -12.97 5.04 -10.81
C SER A 115 -13.22 6.45 -10.27
N ASN A 116 -13.00 7.44 -11.12
CA ASN A 116 -13.34 8.83 -10.84
C ASN A 116 -13.97 9.45 -12.08
N PHE A 117 -15.09 10.16 -11.91
CA PHE A 117 -15.90 10.70 -13.01
C PHE A 117 -16.80 11.85 -12.55
N ALA A 118 -17.31 12.63 -13.49
CA ALA A 118 -18.29 13.68 -13.23
C ALA A 118 -19.64 13.11 -12.78
N SER A 119 -20.28 13.70 -11.77
CA SER A 119 -21.54 13.20 -11.17
C SER A 119 -22.70 13.07 -12.19
N LYS A 120 -22.69 13.86 -13.26
CA LYS A 120 -23.67 13.77 -14.35
C LYS A 120 -23.63 12.43 -15.09
N ASP A 121 -22.49 11.76 -15.13
CA ASP A 121 -22.25 10.51 -15.86
C ASP A 121 -22.42 9.25 -15.00
N LYS A 122 -22.89 9.41 -13.73
CA LYS A 122 -22.97 8.34 -12.73
C LYS A 122 -23.69 7.07 -13.20
N VAL A 123 -24.79 7.23 -13.92
CA VAL A 123 -25.59 6.07 -14.39
C VAL A 123 -24.77 5.22 -15.35
N LYS A 124 -24.11 5.87 -16.30
CA LYS A 124 -23.31 5.21 -17.34
C LYS A 124 -22.08 4.52 -16.75
N VAL A 125 -21.33 5.23 -15.90
CA VAL A 125 -20.09 4.67 -15.33
C VAL A 125 -20.38 3.53 -14.36
N LEU A 126 -21.43 3.64 -13.54
CA LEU A 126 -21.82 2.55 -12.64
C LEU A 126 -22.30 1.31 -13.41
N GLU A 127 -22.93 1.48 -14.56
CA GLU A 127 -23.28 0.37 -15.46
C GLU A 127 -22.03 -0.27 -16.06
N ILE A 128 -21.05 0.51 -16.51
CA ILE A 128 -19.76 0.01 -16.99
C ILE A 128 -19.06 -0.78 -15.91
N ILE A 129 -18.91 -0.23 -14.69
CA ILE A 129 -18.30 -0.90 -13.56
C ILE A 129 -19.00 -2.23 -13.28
N LYS A 130 -20.33 -2.24 -13.23
CA LYS A 130 -21.12 -3.46 -13.06
C LYS A 130 -20.83 -4.48 -14.17
N GLU A 131 -20.77 -4.06 -15.43
CA GLU A 131 -20.55 -4.97 -16.56
C GLU A 131 -19.14 -5.59 -16.52
N ILE A 132 -18.09 -4.80 -16.27
CA ILE A 132 -16.72 -5.36 -16.17
C ILE A 132 -16.55 -6.27 -14.94
N MET A 133 -17.32 -6.04 -13.87
CA MET A 133 -17.29 -6.85 -12.67
C MET A 133 -18.05 -8.18 -12.80
N LEU A 134 -19.22 -8.16 -13.45
CA LEU A 134 -20.17 -9.29 -13.47
C LEU A 134 -20.14 -10.08 -14.78
N ASN A 135 -19.83 -9.41 -15.89
CA ASN A 135 -19.91 -9.97 -17.24
C ASN A 135 -18.62 -9.72 -18.06
N PRO A 136 -17.41 -9.86 -17.50
CA PRO A 136 -16.18 -9.66 -18.27
C PRO A 136 -16.10 -10.66 -19.44
N SER A 137 -15.60 -10.22 -20.58
CA SER A 137 -15.51 -11.06 -21.79
C SER A 137 -14.32 -12.03 -21.74
N PHE A 138 -13.25 -11.62 -21.06
CA PHE A 138 -11.95 -12.32 -21.06
C PHE A 138 -11.52 -12.72 -22.48
N ASP A 139 -11.42 -11.70 -23.35
CA ASP A 139 -10.98 -11.87 -24.73
C ASP A 139 -9.58 -12.44 -24.80
N ALA A 140 -9.43 -13.55 -25.55
CA ALA A 140 -8.15 -14.28 -25.61
C ALA A 140 -7.04 -13.47 -26.29
N ALA A 141 -7.37 -12.66 -27.31
CA ALA A 141 -6.38 -11.88 -28.03
C ALA A 141 -5.89 -10.71 -27.16
N GLU A 142 -6.79 -10.04 -26.44
CA GLU A 142 -6.43 -8.99 -25.48
C GLU A 142 -5.64 -9.56 -24.31
N PHE A 143 -6.00 -10.76 -23.82
CA PHE A 143 -5.23 -11.44 -22.78
C PHE A 143 -3.79 -11.72 -23.20
N GLU A 144 -3.55 -12.26 -24.41
CA GLU A 144 -2.20 -12.54 -24.88
C GLU A 144 -1.37 -11.26 -25.11
N LYS A 145 -2.00 -10.16 -25.53
CA LYS A 145 -1.33 -8.85 -25.61
C LYS A 145 -0.89 -8.38 -24.24
N GLU A 146 -1.78 -8.46 -23.23
CA GLU A 146 -1.46 -8.01 -21.89
C GLU A 146 -0.42 -8.90 -21.21
N LYS A 147 -0.52 -10.22 -21.37
CA LYS A 147 0.52 -11.16 -20.93
C LYS A 147 1.88 -10.82 -21.53
N SER A 148 1.93 -10.51 -22.83
CA SER A 148 3.17 -10.10 -23.50
C SER A 148 3.73 -8.79 -22.93
N ARG A 149 2.87 -7.79 -22.65
CA ARG A 149 3.26 -6.53 -22.00
C ARG A 149 3.82 -6.77 -20.59
N LEU A 150 3.16 -7.63 -19.81
CA LEU A 150 3.61 -7.98 -18.47
C LEU A 150 4.99 -8.68 -18.52
N LEU A 151 5.21 -9.60 -19.44
CA LEU A 151 6.52 -10.26 -19.63
C LEU A 151 7.63 -9.27 -19.93
N VAL A 152 7.40 -8.34 -20.86
CA VAL A 152 8.36 -7.26 -21.16
C VAL A 152 8.61 -6.38 -19.94
N SER A 153 7.55 -6.03 -19.19
CA SER A 153 7.68 -5.25 -17.97
C SER A 153 8.50 -5.97 -16.89
N LEU A 154 8.30 -7.28 -16.72
CA LEU A 154 9.09 -8.10 -15.78
C LEU A 154 10.56 -8.16 -16.18
N GLU A 155 10.88 -8.30 -17.48
CA GLU A 155 12.24 -8.24 -17.98
C GLU A 155 12.88 -6.88 -17.72
N GLN A 156 12.17 -5.78 -18.03
CA GLN A 156 12.68 -4.42 -17.80
C GLN A 156 12.89 -4.11 -16.31
N GLN A 157 12.01 -4.62 -15.42
CA GLN A 157 12.17 -4.41 -13.99
C GLN A 157 13.46 -5.02 -13.45
N GLN A 158 13.97 -6.12 -14.03
CA GLN A 158 15.24 -6.73 -13.64
C GLN A 158 16.45 -5.81 -13.89
N GLU A 159 16.31 -4.81 -14.75
CA GLU A 159 17.38 -3.81 -14.96
C GLU A 159 17.50 -2.83 -13.77
N SER A 160 16.46 -2.69 -12.96
CA SER A 160 16.46 -1.83 -11.78
C SER A 160 16.40 -2.65 -10.48
N PRO A 161 17.51 -2.82 -9.75
CA PRO A 161 17.52 -3.50 -8.46
C PRO A 161 16.46 -2.98 -7.47
N ARG A 162 16.20 -1.68 -7.49
CA ARG A 162 15.19 -1.03 -6.61
C ARG A 162 13.76 -1.44 -6.93
N SER A 163 13.48 -1.80 -8.18
CA SER A 163 12.15 -2.24 -8.62
C SER A 163 11.82 -3.68 -8.22
N VAL A 164 12.84 -4.52 -8.06
CA VAL A 164 12.67 -5.96 -7.82
C VAL A 164 13.05 -6.43 -6.41
N ILE A 165 13.68 -5.60 -5.59
CA ILE A 165 14.16 -6.04 -4.26
C ILE A 165 13.01 -6.43 -3.33
N SER A 166 11.84 -5.79 -3.43
CA SER A 166 10.69 -6.08 -2.54
C SER A 166 10.16 -7.51 -2.70
N PRO A 167 9.90 -8.05 -3.89
CA PRO A 167 9.58 -9.47 -4.08
C PRO A 167 10.62 -10.43 -3.48
N TYR A 168 11.92 -10.18 -3.67
CA TYR A 168 12.98 -11.01 -3.06
C TYR A 168 12.92 -10.98 -1.53
N PHE A 169 12.69 -9.80 -0.96
CA PHE A 169 12.55 -9.66 0.48
C PHE A 169 11.33 -10.39 1.03
N ASP A 170 10.18 -10.29 0.34
CA ASP A 170 8.98 -11.01 0.74
C ASP A 170 9.17 -12.50 0.70
N THR A 171 9.78 -13.04 -0.35
CA THR A 171 10.08 -14.46 -0.49
C THR A 171 11.03 -14.95 0.60
N LEU A 172 12.11 -14.19 0.89
CA LEU A 172 13.04 -14.54 1.98
C LEU A 172 12.35 -14.52 3.34
N LEU A 173 11.52 -13.50 3.60
CA LEU A 173 10.90 -13.26 4.88
C LEU A 173 9.77 -14.24 5.18
N PHE A 174 8.86 -14.41 4.22
CA PHE A 174 7.63 -15.19 4.42
C PHE A 174 7.76 -16.66 4.00
N GLY A 175 8.81 -17.02 3.24
CA GLY A 175 9.03 -18.39 2.79
C GLY A 175 7.84 -18.97 2.06
N SER A 176 7.33 -20.12 2.53
CA SER A 176 6.16 -20.80 1.94
C SER A 176 4.81 -20.21 2.33
N HIS A 177 4.79 -19.22 3.23
CA HIS A 177 3.54 -18.53 3.57
C HIS A 177 3.04 -17.71 2.37
N VAL A 178 1.72 -17.65 2.16
CA VAL A 178 1.10 -16.96 1.01
C VAL A 178 1.45 -15.47 0.87
N TYR A 179 1.93 -14.84 1.92
CA TYR A 179 2.48 -13.47 1.83
C TYR A 179 3.84 -13.39 1.12
N GLY A 180 4.51 -14.53 0.88
CA GLY A 180 5.68 -14.63 0.00
C GLY A 180 5.33 -14.57 -1.49
N ASN A 181 4.07 -14.75 -1.89
CA ASN A 181 3.65 -14.75 -3.28
C ASN A 181 4.00 -13.42 -3.96
N VAL A 182 4.53 -13.54 -5.19
CA VAL A 182 4.89 -12.38 -6.03
C VAL A 182 3.65 -11.95 -6.82
N ILE A 183 3.15 -10.75 -6.57
CA ILE A 183 1.86 -10.26 -7.11
C ILE A 183 1.81 -10.34 -8.65
N ASN A 184 2.87 -9.90 -9.32
CA ASN A 184 2.94 -9.91 -10.79
C ASN A 184 3.53 -11.22 -11.35
N GLY A 185 3.80 -12.19 -10.49
CA GLY A 185 4.43 -13.44 -10.89
C GLY A 185 5.91 -13.29 -11.28
N SER A 186 6.40 -14.30 -11.98
CA SER A 186 7.71 -14.32 -12.61
C SER A 186 7.57 -14.59 -14.11
N ILE A 187 8.66 -14.39 -14.86
CA ILE A 187 8.66 -14.67 -16.31
C ILE A 187 8.22 -16.11 -16.57
N THR A 188 8.69 -17.07 -15.76
CA THR A 188 8.34 -18.49 -15.93
C THR A 188 6.89 -18.79 -15.58
N THR A 189 6.36 -18.20 -14.50
CA THR A 189 4.96 -18.45 -14.10
C THR A 189 4.01 -17.79 -15.09
N VAL A 190 4.22 -16.52 -15.43
CA VAL A 190 3.37 -15.76 -16.35
C VAL A 190 3.32 -16.37 -17.76
N LYS A 191 4.44 -16.89 -18.28
CA LYS A 191 4.47 -17.60 -19.58
C LYS A 191 3.49 -18.76 -19.65
N LYS A 192 3.23 -19.45 -18.53
CA LYS A 192 2.35 -20.63 -18.45
C LYS A 192 0.90 -20.29 -18.28
N LEU A 193 0.56 -19.06 -17.84
CA LEU A 193 -0.80 -18.65 -17.59
C LEU A 193 -1.61 -18.54 -18.90
N SER A 194 -2.85 -18.96 -18.82
CA SER A 194 -3.83 -18.95 -19.92
C SER A 194 -5.07 -18.15 -19.55
N VAL A 195 -5.85 -17.77 -20.55
CA VAL A 195 -7.15 -17.14 -20.35
C VAL A 195 -8.12 -18.04 -19.58
N GLN A 196 -7.94 -19.37 -19.67
CA GLN A 196 -8.75 -20.32 -18.91
C GLN A 196 -8.45 -20.23 -17.41
N ASP A 197 -7.17 -20.09 -17.04
CA ASP A 197 -6.78 -19.87 -15.64
C ASP A 197 -7.42 -18.59 -15.08
N VAL A 198 -7.43 -17.50 -15.87
CA VAL A 198 -8.10 -16.24 -15.51
C VAL A 198 -9.59 -16.44 -15.27
N LYS A 199 -10.29 -17.17 -16.15
CA LYS A 199 -11.73 -17.48 -16.00
C LYS A 199 -12.00 -18.31 -14.74
N GLU A 200 -11.20 -19.29 -14.45
CA GLU A 200 -11.32 -20.14 -13.25
C GLU A 200 -11.08 -19.33 -11.98
N PHE A 201 -10.01 -18.52 -11.96
CA PHE A 201 -9.70 -17.62 -10.84
C PHE A 201 -10.83 -16.63 -10.59
N TYR A 202 -11.35 -15.99 -11.65
CA TYR A 202 -12.47 -15.07 -11.56
C TYR A 202 -13.72 -15.75 -10.99
N ASN A 203 -14.10 -16.90 -11.55
CA ASN A 203 -15.28 -17.63 -11.11
C ASN A 203 -15.20 -18.04 -9.63
N SER A 204 -14.02 -18.34 -9.15
CA SER A 204 -13.78 -18.77 -7.76
C SER A 204 -13.70 -17.59 -6.79
N ASN A 205 -13.15 -16.46 -7.21
CA ASN A 205 -12.71 -15.40 -6.30
C ASN A 205 -13.52 -14.09 -6.40
N TYR A 206 -14.15 -13.80 -7.53
CA TYR A 206 -14.91 -12.56 -7.71
C TYR A 206 -16.36 -12.76 -7.29
N LYS A 207 -16.61 -12.70 -5.99
CA LYS A 207 -17.92 -12.96 -5.36
C LYS A 207 -18.33 -11.80 -4.47
N PRO A 208 -19.65 -11.51 -4.33
CA PRO A 208 -20.13 -10.39 -3.52
C PRO A 208 -19.89 -10.60 -2.02
N ASN A 209 -19.94 -11.83 -1.54
CA ASN A 209 -19.62 -12.15 -0.14
C ASN A 209 -18.09 -12.12 0.06
N GLY A 210 -17.62 -11.08 0.73
CA GLY A 210 -16.20 -10.73 0.87
C GLY A 210 -15.77 -9.59 -0.04
N ALA A 211 -16.73 -8.87 -0.63
CA ALA A 211 -16.50 -7.67 -1.43
C ALA A 211 -17.16 -6.44 -0.81
N ALA A 212 -16.60 -5.27 -1.11
CA ALA A 212 -17.23 -3.99 -0.79
C ALA A 212 -17.14 -3.03 -1.98
N ILE A 213 -18.18 -2.19 -2.12
CA ILE A 213 -18.21 -1.03 -3.02
C ILE A 213 -18.35 0.22 -2.16
N CYS A 214 -17.38 1.12 -2.25
CA CYS A 214 -17.35 2.38 -1.53
C CYS A 214 -17.45 3.53 -2.53
N ILE A 215 -18.41 4.42 -2.33
CA ILE A 215 -18.68 5.54 -3.24
C ILE A 215 -18.69 6.84 -2.43
N VAL A 216 -17.91 7.80 -2.89
CA VAL A 216 -17.81 9.13 -2.30
C VAL A 216 -18.03 10.18 -3.38
N GLY A 217 -18.83 11.22 -3.10
CA GLY A 217 -18.98 12.32 -4.01
C GLY A 217 -20.39 12.91 -4.07
N ASP A 218 -20.66 13.58 -5.19
CA ASP A 218 -21.90 14.33 -5.41
C ASP A 218 -23.04 13.43 -5.90
N PHE A 219 -23.82 12.95 -4.96
CA PHE A 219 -25.05 12.17 -5.20
C PHE A 219 -26.02 12.29 -4.01
N VAL A 220 -27.24 11.82 -4.20
CA VAL A 220 -28.21 11.65 -3.10
C VAL A 220 -28.12 10.20 -2.60
N THR A 221 -27.79 10.02 -1.35
CA THR A 221 -27.57 8.69 -0.72
C THR A 221 -28.75 7.74 -0.93
N LYS A 222 -29.99 8.21 -0.76
CA LYS A 222 -31.20 7.39 -0.97
C LYS A 222 -31.32 6.85 -2.39
N GLU A 223 -31.05 7.69 -3.40
CA GLU A 223 -31.12 7.32 -4.80
C GLU A 223 -29.98 6.38 -5.20
N MET A 224 -28.77 6.68 -4.72
CA MET A 224 -27.59 5.84 -4.97
C MET A 224 -27.77 4.44 -4.38
N LYS A 225 -28.35 4.33 -3.17
CA LYS A 225 -28.69 3.04 -2.56
C LYS A 225 -29.64 2.21 -3.45
N VAL A 226 -30.68 2.82 -3.98
CA VAL A 226 -31.63 2.14 -4.91
C VAL A 226 -30.92 1.70 -6.17
N THR A 227 -30.10 2.56 -6.76
CA THR A 227 -29.33 2.28 -7.99
C THR A 227 -28.39 1.09 -7.81
N LEU A 228 -27.58 1.10 -6.75
CA LEU A 228 -26.62 0.04 -6.49
C LEU A 228 -27.29 -1.28 -6.11
N THR A 229 -28.37 -1.22 -5.35
CA THR A 229 -29.19 -2.41 -5.06
C THR A 229 -29.68 -3.05 -6.36
N LYS A 230 -30.24 -2.26 -7.27
CA LYS A 230 -30.69 -2.76 -8.58
C LYS A 230 -29.56 -3.36 -9.43
N LEU A 231 -28.38 -2.72 -9.44
CA LEU A 231 -27.24 -3.17 -10.25
C LEU A 231 -26.60 -4.46 -9.74
N PHE A 232 -26.53 -4.65 -8.41
CA PHE A 232 -25.70 -5.69 -7.81
C PHE A 232 -26.45 -6.77 -7.05
N SER A 233 -27.78 -6.68 -6.84
CA SER A 233 -28.55 -7.71 -6.11
C SER A 233 -28.55 -9.06 -6.80
N GLY A 234 -28.44 -9.08 -8.13
CA GLY A 234 -28.35 -10.32 -8.92
C GLY A 234 -26.94 -10.95 -8.99
N TRP A 235 -25.94 -10.35 -8.33
CA TRP A 235 -24.60 -10.93 -8.31
C TRP A 235 -24.60 -12.15 -7.39
N GLU A 236 -24.28 -13.32 -7.96
CA GLU A 236 -24.36 -14.60 -7.26
C GLU A 236 -23.27 -14.77 -6.21
N LYS A 237 -23.69 -15.02 -4.97
CA LYS A 237 -22.76 -15.29 -3.88
C LYS A 237 -22.14 -16.67 -3.99
N SER A 238 -20.94 -16.83 -3.43
CA SER A 238 -20.37 -18.17 -3.22
C SER A 238 -21.19 -18.92 -2.16
N SER A 239 -21.50 -20.19 -2.43
CA SER A 239 -22.08 -21.12 -1.45
C SER A 239 -21.02 -21.70 -0.51
N VAL A 240 -19.73 -21.58 -0.86
CA VAL A 240 -18.61 -22.09 -0.09
C VAL A 240 -17.94 -20.93 0.63
N GLU A 241 -17.71 -21.10 1.94
CA GLU A 241 -16.90 -20.15 2.70
C GLU A 241 -15.46 -20.21 2.22
N LYS A 242 -14.89 -19.04 1.92
CA LYS A 242 -13.54 -18.94 1.39
C LYS A 242 -12.53 -19.13 2.51
N GLU A 243 -11.60 -20.08 2.34
CA GLU A 243 -10.49 -20.26 3.27
C GLU A 243 -9.65 -18.96 3.37
N ASN A 244 -9.40 -18.53 4.60
CA ASN A 244 -8.47 -17.44 4.86
C ASN A 244 -7.02 -17.98 4.88
N LEU A 245 -6.43 -18.16 3.70
CA LEU A 245 -5.07 -18.70 3.55
C LEU A 245 -4.00 -17.89 4.31
N ALA A 246 -4.23 -16.60 4.47
CA ALA A 246 -3.31 -15.70 5.18
C ALA A 246 -3.40 -15.85 6.71
N SER A 247 -4.38 -16.56 7.26
CA SER A 247 -4.48 -16.82 8.71
C SER A 247 -3.51 -17.87 9.23
N LYS A 248 -2.85 -18.62 8.34
CA LYS A 248 -1.82 -19.58 8.71
C LYS A 248 -0.66 -18.87 9.43
N PRO A 249 -0.04 -19.50 10.45
CA PRO A 249 1.07 -18.88 11.16
C PRO A 249 2.26 -18.56 10.24
N ILE A 250 2.80 -17.36 10.36
CA ILE A 250 4.05 -16.97 9.70
C ILE A 250 5.21 -17.47 10.57
N ALA A 251 6.12 -18.24 9.99
CA ALA A 251 7.29 -18.73 10.71
C ALA A 251 8.24 -17.59 11.06
N ASN A 252 8.58 -17.45 12.33
CA ASN A 252 9.59 -16.47 12.75
C ASN A 252 10.98 -16.91 12.30
N PRO A 253 11.78 -16.01 11.72
CA PRO A 253 13.19 -16.28 11.47
C PRO A 253 13.94 -16.64 12.77
N THR A 254 14.79 -17.66 12.71
CA THR A 254 15.57 -18.13 13.86
C THR A 254 17.01 -17.59 13.89
N GLU A 255 17.49 -17.12 12.75
CA GLU A 255 18.83 -16.60 12.53
C GLU A 255 18.85 -15.48 11.49
N ASN A 256 19.98 -14.78 11.40
CA ASN A 256 20.24 -13.86 10.30
C ASN A 256 20.43 -14.64 9.00
N ARG A 257 19.72 -14.25 7.95
CA ARG A 257 19.87 -14.82 6.59
C ARG A 257 20.14 -13.71 5.59
N VAL A 258 20.95 -14.01 4.59
CA VAL A 258 21.28 -13.10 3.51
C VAL A 258 20.89 -13.73 2.18
N LEU A 259 20.01 -13.10 1.44
CA LEU A 259 19.75 -13.40 0.04
C LEU A 259 20.58 -12.45 -0.81
N LEU A 260 21.63 -12.98 -1.44
CA LEU A 260 22.47 -12.26 -2.38
C LEU A 260 21.96 -12.49 -3.80
N VAL A 261 21.48 -11.42 -4.43
CA VAL A 261 20.97 -11.47 -5.80
C VAL A 261 22.04 -10.87 -6.72
N ASN A 262 22.66 -11.73 -7.54
CA ASN A 262 23.70 -11.30 -8.46
C ASN A 262 23.13 -10.55 -9.67
N LYS A 263 23.57 -9.31 -9.86
CA LYS A 263 23.43 -8.52 -11.09
C LYS A 263 24.84 -8.14 -11.55
N GLU A 264 25.34 -8.85 -12.57
CA GLU A 264 26.74 -8.82 -12.97
C GLU A 264 27.26 -7.45 -13.39
N ASP A 265 26.40 -6.63 -13.98
CA ASP A 265 26.71 -5.27 -14.44
C ASP A 265 26.43 -4.18 -13.39
N ALA A 266 26.01 -4.56 -12.16
CA ALA A 266 25.71 -3.61 -11.12
C ALA A 266 26.97 -2.89 -10.61
N LYS A 267 26.90 -1.57 -10.48
CA LYS A 267 27.94 -0.71 -9.89
C LYS A 267 27.57 -0.25 -8.47
N GLU A 268 26.34 -0.52 -8.08
CA GLU A 268 25.76 -0.20 -6.79
C GLU A 268 25.21 -1.46 -6.14
N THR A 269 25.14 -1.46 -4.83
CA THR A 269 24.39 -2.43 -4.03
C THR A 269 23.12 -1.79 -3.53
N THR A 270 21.97 -2.35 -3.92
CA THR A 270 20.67 -2.03 -3.31
C THR A 270 20.37 -3.06 -2.25
N PHE A 271 19.98 -2.64 -1.03
CA PHE A 271 19.69 -3.61 0.00
C PHE A 271 18.48 -3.27 0.87
N PHE A 272 17.82 -4.32 1.35
CA PHE A 272 16.85 -4.30 2.42
C PHE A 272 17.39 -5.06 3.62
N ILE A 273 17.16 -4.50 4.82
CA ILE A 273 17.43 -5.16 6.10
C ILE A 273 16.15 -5.09 6.93
N GLY A 274 15.63 -6.23 7.36
CA GLY A 274 14.36 -6.19 8.10
C GLY A 274 13.97 -7.50 8.77
N SER A 275 12.71 -7.54 9.16
CA SER A 275 12.09 -8.66 9.88
C SER A 275 10.59 -8.73 9.61
N LEU A 276 9.90 -9.70 10.23
CA LEU A 276 8.45 -9.66 10.33
C LEU A 276 8.02 -8.36 11.03
N GLY A 277 6.94 -7.78 10.52
CA GLY A 277 6.32 -6.57 11.03
C GLY A 277 4.99 -6.86 11.72
N ILE A 278 4.08 -5.92 11.60
CA ILE A 278 2.79 -5.93 12.30
C ILE A 278 1.62 -6.09 11.34
N SER A 279 0.47 -6.55 11.86
CA SER A 279 -0.80 -6.46 11.16
C SER A 279 -1.32 -5.02 11.13
N ARG A 280 -2.20 -4.72 10.15
CA ARG A 280 -2.81 -3.38 10.02
C ARG A 280 -3.66 -2.98 11.23
N ASN A 281 -4.25 -3.97 11.92
CA ASN A 281 -5.08 -3.78 13.11
C ASN A 281 -4.28 -3.79 14.43
N ASN A 282 -2.95 -3.66 14.37
CA ASN A 282 -2.16 -3.60 15.58
C ASN A 282 -2.57 -2.36 16.41
N PRO A 283 -2.91 -2.51 17.70
CA PRO A 283 -3.36 -1.39 18.54
C PRO A 283 -2.28 -0.31 18.73
N ASP A 284 -1.01 -0.67 18.59
CA ASP A 284 0.11 0.26 18.67
C ASP A 284 0.46 0.91 17.31
N PHE A 285 -0.36 0.70 16.24
CA PHE A 285 -0.05 1.14 14.88
C PHE A 285 0.33 2.63 14.81
N VAL A 286 -0.46 3.52 15.42
CA VAL A 286 -0.20 4.97 15.40
C VAL A 286 1.12 5.31 16.10
N ALA A 287 1.40 4.68 17.23
CA ALA A 287 2.65 4.90 17.97
C ALA A 287 3.87 4.40 17.17
N ILE A 288 3.72 3.26 16.48
CA ILE A 288 4.76 2.70 15.60
C ILE A 288 5.04 3.65 14.44
N GLU A 289 4.01 4.22 13.81
CA GLU A 289 4.16 5.20 12.73
C GLU A 289 4.91 6.46 13.18
N VAL A 290 4.63 6.97 14.38
CA VAL A 290 5.35 8.13 14.94
C VAL A 290 6.81 7.81 15.17
N VAL A 291 7.13 6.66 15.80
CA VAL A 291 8.52 6.25 16.05
C VAL A 291 9.24 5.97 14.74
N ASN A 292 8.58 5.28 13.79
CA ASN A 292 9.17 5.00 12.48
C ASN A 292 9.44 6.27 11.67
N THR A 293 8.57 7.27 11.77
CA THR A 293 8.78 8.58 11.15
C THR A 293 10.10 9.21 11.57
N LEU A 294 10.46 9.09 12.85
CA LEU A 294 11.74 9.56 13.36
C LEU A 294 12.91 8.68 12.91
N PHE A 295 12.73 7.37 12.94
CA PHE A 295 13.80 6.42 12.61
C PHE A 295 14.18 6.45 11.12
N GLY A 296 13.19 6.34 10.20
CA GLY A 296 13.45 6.27 8.77
C GLY A 296 12.28 6.69 7.88
N GLY A 297 11.15 7.16 8.44
CA GLY A 297 9.93 7.45 7.70
C GLY A 297 9.88 8.84 7.07
N ARG A 298 10.82 9.73 7.36
CA ARG A 298 10.89 11.10 6.79
C ARG A 298 12.29 11.45 6.31
N PHE A 299 12.40 12.52 5.55
CA PHE A 299 13.68 12.98 4.99
C PHE A 299 14.72 13.34 6.07
N THR A 300 14.29 13.95 7.17
CA THR A 300 15.13 14.28 8.35
C THR A 300 15.04 13.20 9.41
N SER A 301 15.17 11.94 9.00
CA SER A 301 15.15 10.77 9.89
C SER A 301 16.57 10.36 10.30
N MET A 302 16.68 9.59 11.39
CA MET A 302 17.97 9.10 11.90
C MET A 302 18.76 8.34 10.82
N LEU A 303 18.10 7.49 10.04
CA LEU A 303 18.75 6.75 8.94
C LEU A 303 19.28 7.68 7.86
N ASN A 304 18.47 8.64 7.42
CA ASN A 304 18.87 9.53 6.34
C ASN A 304 19.95 10.52 6.78
N ASP A 305 19.85 11.05 8.00
CA ASP A 305 20.86 11.94 8.55
C ASP A 305 22.21 11.22 8.68
N GLU A 306 22.26 10.01 9.20
CA GLU A 306 23.52 9.29 9.40
C GLU A 306 24.11 8.75 8.08
N LEU A 307 23.30 8.12 7.22
CA LEU A 307 23.82 7.49 6.00
C LEU A 307 24.06 8.49 4.88
N ARG A 308 23.17 9.49 4.72
CA ARG A 308 23.27 10.47 3.65
C ARG A 308 24.07 11.70 4.05
N VAL A 309 23.65 12.37 5.14
CA VAL A 309 24.20 13.70 5.49
C VAL A 309 25.58 13.55 6.14
N ASN A 310 25.68 12.71 7.18
CA ASN A 310 26.90 12.60 7.98
C ASN A 310 27.97 11.72 7.34
N SER A 311 27.57 10.65 6.64
CA SER A 311 28.52 9.66 6.09
C SER A 311 28.66 9.70 4.57
N GLY A 312 27.74 10.34 3.82
CA GLY A 312 27.78 10.42 2.36
C GLY A 312 27.72 9.05 1.65
N LEU A 313 27.18 8.02 2.34
CA LEU A 313 27.17 6.64 1.84
C LEU A 313 26.04 6.37 0.83
N THR A 314 24.99 7.19 0.84
CA THR A 314 23.82 7.04 -0.02
C THR A 314 23.18 8.37 -0.35
N TYR A 315 22.32 8.41 -1.35
CA TYR A 315 21.43 9.55 -1.61
C TYR A 315 20.13 9.50 -0.82
N GLY A 316 19.82 8.39 -0.15
CA GLY A 316 18.66 8.25 0.70
C GLY A 316 18.56 6.89 1.38
N ALA A 317 18.13 6.91 2.63
CA ALA A 317 17.83 5.73 3.42
C ALA A 317 16.50 5.94 4.15
N GLY A 318 15.71 4.89 4.25
CA GLY A 318 14.42 4.96 4.93
C GLY A 318 14.01 3.64 5.53
N SER A 319 12.97 3.68 6.37
CA SER A 319 12.35 2.48 6.92
C SER A 319 10.83 2.51 6.79
N ARG A 320 10.22 1.34 6.71
CA ARG A 320 8.77 1.19 6.58
C ARG A 320 8.27 -0.05 7.29
N PHE A 321 7.13 0.09 7.96
CA PHE A 321 6.26 -1.02 8.31
C PHE A 321 5.21 -1.20 7.20
N ARG A 322 5.33 -2.30 6.43
CA ARG A 322 4.31 -2.69 5.46
C ARG A 322 3.35 -3.65 6.15
N THR A 323 2.14 -3.18 6.37
CA THR A 323 1.12 -3.92 7.12
C THR A 323 0.16 -4.65 6.20
N LEU A 324 -0.22 -5.87 6.59
CA LEU A 324 -1.23 -6.71 5.98
C LEU A 324 -2.27 -7.10 7.05
N LYS A 325 -3.30 -7.84 6.67
CA LYS A 325 -4.40 -8.19 7.59
C LYS A 325 -3.92 -9.04 8.77
N ASN A 326 -3.08 -10.04 8.51
CA ASN A 326 -2.64 -11.01 9.51
C ASN A 326 -1.13 -10.95 9.79
N GLY A 327 -0.46 -9.87 9.43
CA GLY A 327 0.97 -9.70 9.65
C GLY A 327 1.52 -8.56 8.83
N GLY A 328 2.81 -8.62 8.53
CA GLY A 328 3.48 -7.60 7.74
C GLY A 328 4.99 -7.75 7.77
N SER A 329 5.68 -6.74 7.27
CA SER A 329 7.13 -6.66 7.29
C SER A 329 7.60 -5.29 7.78
N PHE A 330 8.72 -5.28 8.48
CA PHE A 330 9.53 -4.09 8.70
C PHE A 330 10.78 -4.20 7.85
N TYR A 331 11.18 -3.14 7.17
CA TYR A 331 12.44 -3.10 6.45
C TYR A 331 13.03 -1.69 6.42
N ILE A 332 14.37 -1.66 6.41
CA ILE A 332 15.18 -0.52 6.06
C ILE A 332 15.59 -0.70 4.60
N SER A 333 15.49 0.35 3.80
CA SER A 333 15.83 0.35 2.37
C SER A 333 16.83 1.44 2.06
N THR A 334 17.89 1.08 1.33
CA THR A 334 18.88 2.03 0.82
C THR A 334 19.69 1.41 -0.32
N PHE A 335 20.60 2.17 -0.87
CA PHE A 335 21.56 1.74 -1.89
C PHE A 335 22.87 2.53 -1.70
N THR A 336 23.96 1.96 -2.19
CA THR A 336 25.30 2.54 -2.06
C THR A 336 26.20 2.04 -3.20
N ALA A 337 27.34 2.69 -3.45
CA ALA A 337 28.34 2.13 -4.35
C ALA A 337 28.83 0.76 -3.84
N SER A 338 29.14 -0.20 -4.75
CA SER A 338 29.53 -1.56 -4.36
C SER A 338 30.68 -1.57 -3.34
N LYS A 339 31.66 -0.68 -3.49
CA LYS A 339 32.81 -0.54 -2.58
C LYS A 339 32.49 -0.05 -1.17
N THR A 340 31.33 0.56 -0.98
CA THR A 340 30.87 1.11 0.31
C THR A 340 29.77 0.28 0.96
N THR A 341 29.45 -0.90 0.39
CA THR A 341 28.38 -1.78 0.86
C THR A 341 28.52 -2.14 2.33
N GLU A 342 29.71 -2.56 2.77
CA GLU A 342 29.98 -2.90 4.18
C GLU A 342 29.74 -1.70 5.09
N ALA A 343 30.35 -0.57 4.78
CA ALA A 343 30.19 0.65 5.58
C ALA A 343 28.74 1.11 5.68
N ALA A 344 27.96 0.97 4.60
CA ALA A 344 26.53 1.34 4.61
C ALA A 344 25.69 0.38 5.45
N ILE A 345 25.94 -0.92 5.40
CA ILE A 345 25.25 -1.91 6.24
C ILE A 345 25.62 -1.69 7.71
N ASP A 346 26.91 -1.58 8.03
CA ASP A 346 27.39 -1.35 9.40
C ASP A 346 26.81 -0.06 9.98
N LYS A 347 26.79 1.03 9.20
CA LYS A 347 26.17 2.29 9.64
C LYS A 347 24.66 2.13 9.86
N THR A 348 23.95 1.40 9.00
CA THR A 348 22.54 1.09 9.19
C THR A 348 22.28 0.35 10.51
N LEU A 349 23.09 -0.67 10.80
CA LEU A 349 22.99 -1.45 12.03
C LEU A 349 23.38 -0.62 13.27
N GLU A 350 24.37 0.27 13.13
CA GLU A 350 24.73 1.24 14.19
C GLU A 350 23.57 2.16 14.54
N VAL A 351 22.89 2.74 13.52
CA VAL A 351 21.73 3.61 13.75
C VAL A 351 20.59 2.85 14.42
N MET A 352 20.33 1.61 14.01
CA MET A 352 19.33 0.77 14.66
C MET A 352 19.70 0.46 16.11
N LYS A 353 20.99 0.18 16.39
CA LYS A 353 21.49 0.00 17.75
C LYS A 353 21.33 1.27 18.57
N LYS A 354 21.64 2.46 18.01
CA LYS A 354 21.44 3.76 18.67
C LYS A 354 19.98 3.99 19.05
N LEU A 355 19.03 3.64 18.17
CA LEU A 355 17.59 3.73 18.47
C LEU A 355 17.25 2.93 19.73
N HIS A 356 17.80 1.73 19.87
CA HIS A 356 17.54 0.87 21.03
C HIS A 356 18.26 1.30 22.30
N SER A 357 19.51 1.78 22.20
CA SER A 357 20.34 2.12 23.37
C SER A 357 20.02 3.49 23.93
N ASN A 358 19.75 4.46 23.06
CA ASN A 358 19.57 5.85 23.46
C ASN A 358 18.08 6.24 23.51
N GLY A 359 17.21 5.45 22.86
CA GLY A 359 15.81 5.81 22.66
C GLY A 359 15.67 7.08 21.81
N ILE A 360 14.64 7.84 22.11
CA ILE A 360 14.36 9.15 21.49
C ILE A 360 14.19 10.20 22.59
N ASP A 361 14.61 11.44 22.30
CA ASP A 361 14.39 12.57 23.21
C ASP A 361 13.02 13.24 23.00
N GLN A 362 12.59 14.07 23.95
CA GLN A 362 11.28 14.73 23.93
C GLN A 362 11.12 15.69 22.74
N LYS A 363 12.17 16.38 22.33
CA LYS A 363 12.16 17.30 21.19
C LYS A 363 11.93 16.55 19.88
N SER A 364 12.63 15.43 19.70
CA SER A 364 12.51 14.55 18.56
C SER A 364 11.13 13.90 18.49
N LEU A 365 10.61 13.41 19.62
CA LEU A 365 9.26 12.86 19.73
C LEU A 365 8.20 13.91 19.32
N ASN A 366 8.27 15.12 19.86
CA ASN A 366 7.34 16.19 19.52
C ASN A 366 7.42 16.57 18.03
N SER A 367 8.63 16.60 17.47
CA SER A 367 8.83 16.85 16.03
C SER A 367 8.18 15.77 15.17
N ALA A 368 8.33 14.47 15.53
CA ALA A 368 7.71 13.37 14.81
C ALA A 368 6.17 13.40 14.92
N LYS A 369 5.64 13.67 16.12
CA LYS A 369 4.20 13.82 16.36
C LYS A 369 3.59 14.92 15.48
N ASN A 370 4.23 16.11 15.46
CA ASN A 370 3.77 17.23 14.64
C ASN A 370 3.81 16.89 13.14
N TYR A 371 4.87 16.21 12.68
CA TYR A 371 5.00 15.77 11.30
C TYR A 371 3.86 14.80 10.93
N VAL A 372 3.63 13.76 11.73
CA VAL A 372 2.60 12.76 11.49
C VAL A 372 1.20 13.38 11.50
N LYS A 373 0.90 14.28 12.44
CA LYS A 373 -0.37 15.01 12.46
C LYS A 373 -0.54 15.91 11.24
N GLY A 374 0.53 16.62 10.83
CA GLY A 374 0.48 17.48 9.65
C GLY A 374 0.30 16.74 8.32
N GLN A 375 0.75 15.47 8.24
CA GLN A 375 0.57 14.64 7.05
C GLN A 375 -0.77 13.89 7.02
N PHE A 376 -1.52 13.86 8.12
CA PHE A 376 -2.73 13.06 8.22
C PHE A 376 -3.90 13.64 7.42
N PRO A 377 -4.32 14.93 7.58
CA PRO A 377 -5.46 15.48 6.84
C PRO A 377 -5.28 15.43 5.31
N PRO A 378 -4.10 15.78 4.72
CA PRO A 378 -3.90 15.71 3.28
C PRO A 378 -4.12 14.32 2.66
N GLY A 379 -4.06 13.27 3.48
CA GLY A 379 -4.37 11.90 3.05
C GLY A 379 -5.86 11.61 2.83
N TYR A 380 -6.77 12.55 3.20
CA TYR A 380 -8.23 12.34 3.23
C TYR A 380 -9.01 13.54 2.69
N GLU A 381 -8.44 14.30 1.75
CA GLU A 381 -9.06 15.51 1.18
C GLU A 381 -9.91 15.23 -0.06
N THR A 382 -9.53 14.24 -0.87
CA THR A 382 -10.22 13.97 -2.14
C THR A 382 -11.25 12.86 -2.01
N ASN A 383 -12.30 12.89 -2.85
CA ASN A 383 -13.30 11.82 -2.92
C ASN A 383 -12.64 10.45 -3.15
N GLN A 384 -11.58 10.38 -3.98
CA GLN A 384 -10.86 9.14 -4.25
C GLN A 384 -10.14 8.60 -3.02
N GLN A 385 -9.50 9.46 -2.24
CA GLN A 385 -8.83 9.08 -0.98
C GLN A 385 -9.85 8.58 0.04
N LEU A 386 -10.99 9.26 0.18
CA LEU A 386 -12.06 8.85 1.07
C LEU A 386 -12.71 7.53 0.64
N ALA A 387 -12.95 7.32 -0.66
CA ALA A 387 -13.47 6.05 -1.17
C ALA A 387 -12.48 4.89 -0.89
N SER A 388 -11.20 5.13 -1.09
CA SER A 388 -10.13 4.17 -0.78
C SER A 388 -10.03 3.90 0.73
N LEU A 389 -10.21 4.92 1.57
CA LEU A 389 -10.24 4.76 3.03
C LEU A 389 -11.41 3.87 3.47
N LEU A 390 -12.63 4.13 2.98
CA LEU A 390 -13.79 3.30 3.30
C LEU A 390 -13.58 1.84 2.91
N SER A 391 -12.93 1.59 1.76
CA SER A 391 -12.56 0.23 1.33
C SER A 391 -11.55 -0.42 2.28
N GLN A 392 -10.54 0.33 2.74
CA GLN A 392 -9.57 -0.16 3.71
C GLN A 392 -10.21 -0.42 5.08
N MET A 393 -11.14 0.44 5.52
CA MET A 393 -11.89 0.24 6.76
C MET A 393 -12.66 -1.08 6.71
N TYR A 394 -13.33 -1.36 5.59
CA TYR A 394 -13.99 -2.64 5.37
C TYR A 394 -13.00 -3.81 5.40
N TRP A 395 -11.91 -3.72 4.64
CA TRP A 395 -10.96 -4.83 4.47
C TRP A 395 -10.25 -5.18 5.76
N TYR A 396 -9.75 -4.17 6.46
CA TYR A 396 -9.00 -4.34 7.71
C TYR A 396 -9.86 -4.33 8.96
N ASN A 397 -11.17 -4.16 8.81
CA ASN A 397 -12.15 -4.16 9.91
C ASN A 397 -11.79 -3.16 11.02
N PHE A 398 -11.56 -1.90 10.64
CA PHE A 398 -11.50 -0.79 11.58
C PHE A 398 -12.60 0.24 11.28
N ASP A 399 -13.01 0.99 12.28
CA ASP A 399 -14.13 1.91 12.19
C ASP A 399 -13.69 3.39 12.17
N LYS A 400 -14.68 4.28 12.12
CA LYS A 400 -14.49 5.72 12.14
C LYS A 400 -13.62 6.20 13.31
N SER A 401 -13.66 5.51 14.47
CA SER A 401 -12.92 5.91 15.66
C SER A 401 -11.40 5.89 15.45
N PHE A 402 -10.89 5.03 14.56
CA PHE A 402 -9.49 5.01 14.19
C PHE A 402 -9.05 6.35 13.57
N ILE A 403 -9.88 6.92 12.70
CA ILE A 403 -9.63 8.22 12.05
C ILE A 403 -9.89 9.36 13.02
N ASP A 404 -11.05 9.37 13.68
CA ASP A 404 -11.51 10.45 14.54
C ASP A 404 -10.63 10.64 15.79
N ASN A 405 -9.96 9.58 16.25
CA ASN A 405 -9.06 9.64 17.39
C ASN A 405 -7.58 9.66 17.00
N PHE A 406 -7.25 9.74 15.71
CA PHE A 406 -5.87 9.64 15.26
C PHE A 406 -4.95 10.65 15.95
N GLU A 407 -5.30 11.94 15.92
CA GLU A 407 -4.50 13.00 16.55
C GLU A 407 -4.38 12.82 18.05
N LYS A 408 -5.47 12.44 18.72
CA LYS A 408 -5.46 12.10 20.15
C LYS A 408 -4.51 10.94 20.45
N ASN A 409 -4.51 9.92 19.62
CA ASN A 409 -3.61 8.77 19.75
C ASN A 409 -2.14 9.17 19.55
N VAL A 410 -1.85 10.07 18.57
CA VAL A 410 -0.52 10.66 18.40
C VAL A 410 -0.13 11.47 19.65
N ASP A 411 -1.02 12.33 20.16
CA ASP A 411 -0.72 13.20 21.30
C ASP A 411 -0.52 12.43 22.60
N SER A 412 -1.19 11.30 22.76
CA SER A 412 -1.05 10.44 23.95
C SER A 412 0.27 9.68 24.03
N LEU A 413 1.07 9.65 22.94
CA LEU A 413 2.36 8.96 22.94
C LEU A 413 3.39 9.76 23.75
N ASP A 414 3.83 9.23 24.89
CA ASP A 414 4.93 9.75 25.69
C ASP A 414 6.26 9.02 25.42
N LEU A 415 7.34 9.47 26.04
CA LEU A 415 8.67 8.87 25.87
C LEU A 415 8.73 7.43 26.40
N ALA A 416 8.04 7.13 27.50
CA ALA A 416 8.05 5.79 28.07
C ALA A 416 7.39 4.80 27.13
N LYS A 417 6.21 5.16 26.59
CA LYS A 417 5.52 4.35 25.59
C LYS A 417 6.31 4.26 24.28
N ALA A 418 6.93 5.34 23.81
CA ALA A 418 7.76 5.32 22.62
C ALA A 418 8.95 4.36 22.75
N ASN A 419 9.62 4.32 23.91
CA ASN A 419 10.69 3.36 24.18
C ASN A 419 10.19 1.91 24.25
N GLN A 420 8.98 1.68 24.79
CA GLN A 420 8.33 0.37 24.73
C GLN A 420 8.05 -0.07 23.30
N ILE A 421 7.59 0.85 22.43
CA ILE A 421 7.35 0.60 21.00
C ILE A 421 8.66 0.21 20.30
N ILE A 422 9.75 0.93 20.55
CA ILE A 422 11.08 0.60 20.01
C ILE A 422 11.47 -0.82 20.43
N ALA A 423 11.41 -1.10 21.73
CA ALA A 423 11.83 -2.40 22.26
C ALA A 423 11.02 -3.58 21.72
N LYS A 424 9.71 -3.37 21.46
CA LYS A 424 8.77 -4.41 21.07
C LYS A 424 8.73 -4.67 19.57
N TYR A 425 8.83 -3.62 18.73
CA TYR A 425 8.51 -3.73 17.31
C TYR A 425 9.68 -3.48 16.38
N PHE A 426 10.74 -2.80 16.82
CA PHE A 426 11.93 -2.62 16.00
C PHE A 426 12.88 -3.79 16.24
N PRO A 427 13.34 -4.52 15.20
CA PRO A 427 14.14 -5.72 15.39
C PRO A 427 15.54 -5.41 15.92
N LYS A 428 16.09 -6.33 16.73
CA LYS A 428 17.48 -6.27 17.23
C LYS A 428 18.37 -7.35 16.63
N ASP A 429 17.78 -8.47 16.30
CA ASP A 429 18.44 -9.69 15.84
C ASP A 429 17.60 -10.43 14.81
N LYS A 430 18.07 -11.57 14.33
CA LYS A 430 17.38 -12.43 13.36
C LYS A 430 16.96 -11.68 12.11
N LEU A 431 17.81 -10.74 11.71
CA LEU A 431 17.55 -9.85 10.58
C LEU A 431 17.64 -10.62 9.27
N GLN A 432 16.79 -10.22 8.34
CA GLN A 432 16.75 -10.76 6.99
C GLN A 432 17.30 -9.71 6.04
N PHE A 433 18.34 -10.08 5.30
CA PHE A 433 19.04 -9.19 4.39
C PHE A 433 18.78 -9.61 2.96
N VAL A 434 18.43 -8.68 2.10
CA VAL A 434 18.47 -8.86 0.65
C VAL A 434 19.45 -7.84 0.10
N LEU A 435 20.45 -8.31 -0.63
CA LEU A 435 21.43 -7.48 -1.31
C LEU A 435 21.36 -7.78 -2.79
N ILE A 436 21.16 -6.76 -3.63
CA ILE A 436 21.23 -6.87 -5.08
C ILE A 436 22.43 -6.06 -5.57
N GLY A 437 23.38 -6.73 -6.18
CA GLY A 437 24.62 -6.14 -6.67
C GLY A 437 25.48 -7.15 -7.40
N LYS A 438 26.71 -6.80 -7.76
CA LYS A 438 27.66 -7.72 -8.36
C LYS A 438 28.23 -8.64 -7.29
N SER A 439 27.87 -9.94 -7.30
CA SER A 439 28.27 -10.90 -6.27
C SER A 439 29.77 -10.97 -6.07
N ALA A 440 30.56 -10.92 -7.16
CA ALA A 440 32.02 -10.94 -7.08
C ALA A 440 32.59 -9.85 -6.18
N ASP A 441 31.92 -8.69 -6.08
CA ASP A 441 32.38 -7.54 -5.30
C ASP A 441 31.89 -7.57 -3.85
N ILE A 442 30.69 -8.15 -3.59
CA ILE A 442 30.01 -7.99 -2.30
C ILE A 442 29.75 -9.27 -1.52
N LYS A 443 30.02 -10.47 -2.08
CA LYS A 443 29.75 -11.76 -1.42
C LYS A 443 30.46 -11.89 -0.06
N LYS A 444 31.76 -11.56 0.01
CA LYS A 444 32.53 -11.61 1.25
C LYS A 444 31.97 -10.65 2.32
N VAL A 445 31.41 -9.53 1.90
CA VAL A 445 30.72 -8.59 2.79
C VAL A 445 29.41 -9.20 3.27
N ALA A 446 28.62 -9.78 2.37
CA ALA A 446 27.36 -10.44 2.69
C ALA A 446 27.50 -11.55 3.75
N GLU A 447 28.57 -12.36 3.65
CA GLU A 447 28.89 -13.46 4.58
C GLU A 447 29.11 -13.02 6.03
N LYS A 448 29.41 -11.73 6.28
CA LYS A 448 29.57 -11.16 7.63
C LYS A 448 28.26 -11.02 8.39
N TYR A 449 27.13 -10.92 7.69
CA TYR A 449 25.83 -10.58 8.28
C TYR A 449 24.91 -11.79 8.47
N GLY A 450 25.23 -12.94 7.92
CA GLY A 450 24.44 -14.15 8.08
C GLY A 450 24.71 -15.23 7.05
N LYS A 451 23.92 -16.30 7.10
CA LYS A 451 23.99 -17.39 6.12
C LYS A 451 23.55 -16.89 4.74
N VAL A 452 24.45 -16.97 3.77
CA VAL A 452 24.22 -16.48 2.42
C VAL A 452 23.57 -17.55 1.54
N THR A 453 22.50 -17.17 0.86
CA THR A 453 21.96 -17.89 -0.30
C THR A 453 22.14 -16.97 -1.51
N GLU A 454 22.76 -17.46 -2.59
CA GLU A 454 23.00 -16.68 -3.81
C GLU A 454 22.07 -17.14 -4.94
N VAL A 455 21.51 -16.17 -5.66
CA VAL A 455 20.69 -16.37 -6.86
C VAL A 455 21.04 -15.34 -7.92
N GLN A 456 20.70 -15.61 -9.18
CA GLN A 456 20.84 -14.61 -10.25
C GLN A 456 19.59 -13.76 -10.35
N ILE A 457 19.71 -12.49 -10.69
CA ILE A 457 18.54 -11.59 -10.86
C ILE A 457 17.60 -12.07 -11.97
N LYS A 458 18.12 -12.85 -12.91
CA LYS A 458 17.36 -13.48 -14.02
C LYS A 458 16.67 -14.77 -13.63
N ASP A 459 17.02 -15.34 -12.49
CA ASP A 459 16.36 -16.54 -11.98
C ASP A 459 14.97 -16.19 -11.44
N ASP A 460 14.05 -17.13 -11.60
CA ASP A 460 12.74 -16.96 -10.96
C ASP A 460 12.87 -16.87 -9.45
N ILE A 461 12.12 -15.93 -8.88
CA ILE A 461 11.95 -15.84 -7.43
C ILE A 461 11.15 -17.07 -7.01
N LYS A 462 11.83 -18.06 -6.41
CA LYS A 462 11.19 -19.30 -5.95
C LYS A 462 10.76 -19.15 -4.49
N ASN A 463 9.49 -19.37 -4.23
CA ASN A 463 9.02 -19.71 -2.88
C ASN A 463 9.57 -21.13 -2.57
N LYS A 464 10.60 -21.22 -1.72
CA LYS A 464 11.13 -22.48 -1.23
C LYS A 464 10.34 -22.97 -0.02
#